data_662946df69a21b9db30aa0f99f098622
#
_entry.id   662946df69a21b9db30aa0f99f098622
#
_cell.length_a   1.000
_cell.length_b   1.000
_cell.length_c   1.000
_cell.angle_alpha   90.00
_cell.angle_beta   90.00
_cell.angle_gamma   90.00
#
_symmetry.space_group_name_H-M   'P 1'
#
loop_
_entity.id
_entity.type
_entity.pdbx_description
1 polymer ?
#
loop_
_entity_poly.entity_id
_entity_poly.type
_entity_poly.pdbx_seq_one_letter_code
_entity_poly.pdbx_strand_id
1 'polypeptide(L)'
;MSRLLLVSSDCHAGLPPERYREYLDPAFRDAFDAALPVQVANTREAEKMFLVKEINDEWRRGREQALTGAWDHDERIKVLDGDGIAGEVIFPDGITEMNSPPFGAGLGLPSAGVDPTLQWAGARAHNRWLAELCQMAPERRCGVAVVPLMWDVEEAIKEAKWAREHDMRSVMILSLIHI
;
A
#
# COMPACT_ATOMS: atom_id res chain seq x y z
N MET A 1 -35.34 -9.30 10.00
CA MET A 1 -34.10 -9.90 9.48
C MET A 1 -32.93 -9.19 10.12
N SER A 2 -32.02 -9.92 10.79
CA SER A 2 -30.78 -9.33 11.30
C SER A 2 -29.88 -8.98 10.11
N ARG A 3 -29.41 -7.75 10.02
CA ARG A 3 -28.40 -7.37 9.03
C ARG A 3 -27.07 -8.02 9.44
N LEU A 4 -26.46 -8.73 8.51
CA LEU A 4 -25.08 -9.19 8.68
C LEU A 4 -24.14 -7.99 8.44
N LEU A 5 -23.15 -7.85 9.29
CA LEU A 5 -22.06 -6.89 9.12
C LEU A 5 -20.90 -7.63 8.47
N LEU A 6 -20.55 -7.25 7.25
CA LEU A 6 -19.41 -7.84 6.52
C LEU A 6 -18.21 -6.88 6.64
N VAL A 7 -17.08 -7.42 7.05
CA VAL A 7 -15.80 -6.71 7.09
C VAL A 7 -14.80 -7.48 6.24
N SER A 8 -14.19 -6.81 5.26
CA SER A 8 -13.07 -7.39 4.52
C SER A 8 -11.78 -7.23 5.33
N SER A 9 -11.11 -8.32 5.61
CA SER A 9 -9.89 -8.34 6.41
C SER A 9 -8.61 -8.36 5.57
N ASP A 10 -8.71 -8.30 4.26
CA ASP A 10 -7.60 -8.45 3.31
C ASP A 10 -7.86 -7.60 2.05
N CYS A 11 -7.99 -6.29 2.28
CA CYS A 11 -8.04 -5.33 1.20
C CYS A 11 -6.66 -4.75 0.93
N HIS A 12 -6.44 -4.35 -0.32
CA HIS A 12 -5.21 -3.67 -0.72
C HIS A 12 -5.50 -2.27 -1.25
N ALA A 13 -4.56 -1.36 -1.05
CA ALA A 13 -4.59 -0.01 -1.59
C ALA A 13 -3.18 0.54 -1.80
N GLY A 14 -3.03 1.37 -2.82
CA GLY A 14 -1.77 2.01 -3.14
C GLY A 14 -1.98 3.12 -4.17
N LEU A 15 -1.16 4.17 -4.10
CA LEU A 15 -1.13 5.22 -5.10
C LEU A 15 -0.51 4.72 -6.41
N PRO A 16 -0.93 5.26 -7.56
CA PRO A 16 -0.10 5.21 -8.76
C PRO A 16 1.33 5.63 -8.42
N PRO A 17 2.34 4.86 -8.89
CA PRO A 17 3.71 5.02 -8.41
C PRO A 17 4.24 6.45 -8.42
N GLU A 18 3.95 7.22 -9.47
CA GLU A 18 4.40 8.59 -9.63
C GLU A 18 3.84 9.56 -8.59
N ARG A 19 2.65 9.29 -8.06
CA ARG A 19 1.99 10.15 -7.07
C ARG A 19 2.61 10.04 -5.67
N TYR A 20 3.36 9.00 -5.39
CA TYR A 20 4.07 8.90 -4.11
C TYR A 20 5.12 9.99 -3.90
N ARG A 21 5.58 10.65 -4.98
CA ARG A 21 6.52 11.76 -4.90
C ARG A 21 6.06 12.89 -3.96
N GLU A 22 4.76 13.12 -3.90
CA GLU A 22 4.17 14.17 -3.06
C GLU A 22 4.33 13.85 -1.55
N TYR A 23 4.32 12.57 -1.20
CA TYR A 23 4.41 12.07 0.18
C TYR A 23 5.85 11.80 0.65
N LEU A 24 6.82 11.86 -0.26
CA LEU A 24 8.23 11.70 0.07
C LEU A 24 8.81 12.99 0.66
N ASP A 25 9.65 12.82 1.66
CA ASP A 25 10.49 13.92 2.13
C ASP A 25 11.32 14.46 0.96
N PRO A 26 11.48 15.80 0.86
CA PRO A 26 12.18 16.42 -0.28
C PRO A 26 13.57 15.84 -0.56
N ALA A 27 14.28 15.42 0.50
CA ALA A 27 15.62 14.84 0.39
C ALA A 27 15.68 13.53 -0.42
N PHE A 28 14.56 12.81 -0.58
CA PHE A 28 14.51 11.53 -1.29
C PHE A 28 13.88 11.61 -2.68
N ARG A 29 13.38 12.78 -3.10
CA ARG A 29 12.64 12.93 -4.36
C ARG A 29 13.49 12.68 -5.60
N ASP A 30 14.73 13.15 -5.60
CA ASP A 30 15.64 12.93 -6.73
C ASP A 30 16.00 11.43 -6.86
N ALA A 31 16.24 10.75 -5.75
CA ALA A 31 16.46 9.32 -5.75
C ALA A 31 15.22 8.54 -6.21
N PHE A 32 14.04 9.01 -5.84
CA PHE A 32 12.78 8.43 -6.29
C PHE A 32 12.57 8.62 -7.80
N ASP A 33 12.77 9.82 -8.31
CA ASP A 33 12.64 10.12 -9.75
C ASP A 33 13.59 9.25 -10.59
N ALA A 34 14.79 8.97 -10.08
CA ALA A 34 15.75 8.08 -10.72
C ALA A 34 15.34 6.59 -10.65
N ALA A 35 14.74 6.16 -9.55
CA ALA A 35 14.36 4.76 -9.32
C ALA A 35 13.03 4.38 -9.96
N LEU A 36 12.10 5.33 -10.14
CA LEU A 36 10.73 5.11 -10.60
C LEU A 36 10.63 4.30 -11.90
N PRO A 37 11.39 4.59 -12.97
CA PRO A 37 11.31 3.81 -14.21
C PRO A 37 11.67 2.33 -14.00
N VAL A 38 12.66 2.06 -13.16
CA VAL A 38 13.10 0.71 -12.83
C VAL A 38 12.06 0.00 -11.99
N GLN A 39 11.49 0.66 -11.00
CA GLN A 39 10.40 0.11 -10.18
C GLN A 39 9.21 -0.29 -11.05
N VAL A 40 8.75 0.59 -11.92
CA VAL A 40 7.61 0.31 -12.83
C VAL A 40 7.93 -0.87 -13.76
N ALA A 41 9.15 -0.94 -14.30
CA ALA A 41 9.56 -2.06 -15.13
C ALA A 41 9.56 -3.39 -14.35
N ASN A 42 10.12 -3.40 -13.14
CA ASN A 42 10.17 -4.57 -12.29
C ASN A 42 8.76 -5.04 -11.88
N THR A 43 7.85 -4.15 -11.56
CA THR A 43 6.47 -4.48 -11.23
C THR A 43 5.76 -5.14 -12.42
N ARG A 44 5.97 -4.64 -13.65
CA ARG A 44 5.43 -5.25 -14.87
C ARG A 44 6.01 -6.66 -15.15
N GLU A 45 7.27 -6.88 -14.86
CA GLU A 45 7.86 -8.22 -14.99
C GLU A 45 7.33 -9.16 -13.90
N ALA A 46 7.17 -8.69 -12.68
CA ALA A 46 6.55 -9.46 -11.60
C ALA A 46 5.09 -9.81 -11.93
N GLU A 47 4.31 -8.89 -12.50
CA GLU A 47 2.96 -9.16 -12.98
C GLU A 47 2.92 -10.34 -13.96
N LYS A 48 3.81 -10.35 -14.95
CA LYS A 48 3.90 -11.46 -15.92
C LYS A 48 4.28 -12.79 -15.27
N MET A 49 5.02 -12.76 -14.18
CA MET A 49 5.47 -13.96 -13.48
C MET A 49 4.38 -14.56 -12.58
N PHE A 50 3.60 -13.71 -11.93
CA PHE A 50 2.64 -14.13 -10.90
C PHE A 50 1.19 -14.16 -11.37
N LEU A 51 0.84 -13.47 -12.45
CA LEU A 51 -0.53 -13.40 -12.95
C LEU A 51 -0.65 -14.06 -14.33
N VAL A 52 -1.75 -14.78 -14.52
CA VAL A 52 -2.13 -15.30 -15.83
C VAL A 52 -2.76 -14.17 -16.63
N LYS A 53 -2.03 -13.67 -17.64
CA LYS A 53 -2.37 -12.47 -18.39
C LYS A 53 -3.80 -12.48 -18.93
N GLU A 54 -4.22 -13.57 -19.55
CA GLU A 54 -5.53 -13.70 -20.18
C GLU A 54 -6.67 -13.56 -19.17
N ILE A 55 -6.50 -14.18 -18.00
CA ILE A 55 -7.48 -14.11 -16.89
C ILE A 55 -7.52 -12.71 -16.31
N ASN A 56 -6.35 -12.11 -16.11
CA ASN A 56 -6.23 -10.77 -15.54
C ASN A 56 -6.81 -9.69 -16.47
N ASP A 57 -6.52 -9.78 -17.78
CA ASP A 57 -7.07 -8.86 -18.78
C ASP A 57 -8.60 -9.00 -18.90
N GLU A 58 -9.12 -10.23 -18.83
CA GLU A 58 -10.56 -10.44 -18.83
C GLU A 58 -11.23 -9.90 -17.57
N TRP A 59 -10.61 -10.12 -16.41
CA TRP A 59 -11.12 -9.62 -15.14
C TRP A 59 -11.14 -8.10 -15.08
N ARG A 60 -10.11 -7.42 -15.61
CA ARG A 60 -10.01 -5.95 -15.65
C ARG A 60 -11.00 -5.32 -16.62
N ARG A 61 -11.41 -6.03 -17.67
CA ARG A 61 -12.28 -5.50 -18.71
C ARG A 61 -13.63 -5.03 -18.14
N GLY A 62 -13.95 -3.76 -18.36
CA GLY A 62 -15.17 -3.13 -17.86
C GLY A 62 -15.16 -2.79 -16.37
N ARG A 63 -14.00 -2.92 -15.71
CA ARG A 63 -13.80 -2.55 -14.31
C ARG A 63 -12.77 -1.45 -14.12
N GLU A 64 -12.35 -0.81 -15.20
CA GLU A 64 -11.28 0.19 -15.21
C GLU A 64 -11.54 1.32 -14.21
N GLN A 65 -12.80 1.76 -14.11
CA GLN A 65 -13.18 2.78 -13.15
C GLN A 65 -13.13 2.25 -11.70
N ALA A 66 -13.64 1.04 -11.45
CA ALA A 66 -13.61 0.42 -10.12
C ALA A 66 -12.18 0.17 -9.62
N LEU A 67 -11.23 -0.10 -10.52
CA LEU A 67 -9.82 -0.29 -10.18
C LEU A 67 -9.18 0.98 -9.61
N THR A 68 -9.68 2.16 -9.99
CA THR A 68 -9.22 3.42 -9.37
C THR A 68 -9.53 3.49 -7.87
N GLY A 69 -10.47 2.68 -7.38
CA GLY A 69 -10.72 2.49 -5.95
C GLY A 69 -9.50 1.99 -5.14
N ALA A 70 -8.43 1.55 -5.82
CA ALA A 70 -7.14 1.29 -5.15
C ALA A 70 -6.55 2.55 -4.49
N TRP A 71 -6.90 3.75 -4.97
CA TRP A 71 -6.40 5.03 -4.43
C TRP A 71 -7.45 6.14 -4.37
N ASP A 72 -8.55 6.03 -5.12
CA ASP A 72 -9.61 7.03 -5.14
C ASP A 72 -10.66 6.71 -4.07
N HIS A 73 -10.94 7.71 -3.22
CA HIS A 73 -11.87 7.54 -2.11
C HIS A 73 -13.29 7.22 -2.58
N ASP A 74 -13.79 8.00 -3.55
CA ASP A 74 -15.20 7.93 -3.96
C ASP A 74 -15.49 6.62 -4.70
N GLU A 75 -14.57 6.22 -5.58
CA GLU A 75 -14.67 4.94 -6.29
C GLU A 75 -14.55 3.75 -5.33
N ARG A 76 -13.63 3.83 -4.34
CA ARG A 76 -13.51 2.78 -3.33
C ARG A 76 -14.78 2.61 -2.51
N ILE A 77 -15.43 3.69 -2.08
CA ILE A 77 -16.69 3.63 -1.35
C ILE A 77 -17.79 2.98 -2.22
N LYS A 78 -17.87 3.31 -3.50
CA LYS A 78 -18.86 2.70 -4.41
C LYS A 78 -18.66 1.19 -4.53
N VAL A 79 -17.42 0.73 -4.64
CA VAL A 79 -17.09 -0.70 -4.71
C VAL A 79 -17.49 -1.39 -3.41
N LEU A 80 -17.08 -0.86 -2.26
CA LEU A 80 -17.42 -1.43 -0.95
C LEU A 80 -18.94 -1.50 -0.72
N ASP A 81 -19.66 -0.44 -1.09
CA ASP A 81 -21.13 -0.39 -0.96
C ASP A 81 -21.80 -1.38 -1.91
N GLY A 82 -21.30 -1.49 -3.15
CA GLY A 82 -21.78 -2.46 -4.13
C GLY A 82 -21.62 -3.92 -3.68
N ASP A 83 -20.53 -4.21 -3.00
CA ASP A 83 -20.21 -5.53 -2.46
C ASP A 83 -20.84 -5.78 -1.06
N GLY A 84 -21.49 -4.77 -0.47
CA GLY A 84 -22.08 -4.85 0.86
C GLY A 84 -21.06 -4.91 2.00
N ILE A 85 -19.84 -4.44 1.77
CA ILE A 85 -18.76 -4.40 2.76
C ILE A 85 -18.91 -3.17 3.64
N ALA A 86 -19.07 -3.38 4.94
CA ALA A 86 -19.25 -2.30 5.91
C ALA A 86 -17.93 -1.67 6.40
N GLY A 87 -16.86 -2.44 6.38
CA GLY A 87 -15.53 -1.99 6.79
C GLY A 87 -14.43 -2.85 6.21
N GLU A 88 -13.22 -2.33 6.24
CA GLU A 88 -12.06 -2.96 5.62
C GLU A 88 -10.78 -2.80 6.42
N VAL A 89 -9.90 -3.81 6.34
CA VAL A 89 -8.50 -3.73 6.73
C VAL A 89 -7.66 -3.58 5.46
N ILE A 90 -6.84 -2.53 5.38
CA ILE A 90 -6.14 -2.16 4.16
C ILE A 90 -4.64 -2.39 4.33
N PHE A 91 -4.12 -3.32 3.55
CA PHE A 91 -2.69 -3.58 3.39
C PHE A 91 -2.12 -2.74 2.23
N PRO A 92 -0.79 -2.52 2.22
CA PRO A 92 -0.14 -1.91 1.07
C PRO A 92 -0.38 -2.76 -0.18
N ASP A 93 -0.59 -2.09 -1.32
CA ASP A 93 -0.73 -2.77 -2.59
C ASP A 93 0.61 -3.31 -3.08
N GLY A 94 0.54 -4.20 -4.04
CA GLY A 94 1.69 -4.92 -4.56
C GLY A 94 1.67 -5.02 -6.08
N ILE A 95 1.43 -6.23 -6.57
CA ILE A 95 1.60 -6.57 -7.98
C ILE A 95 0.34 -6.30 -8.81
N THR A 96 -0.85 -6.45 -8.22
CA THR A 96 -2.11 -6.52 -8.97
C THR A 96 -2.48 -5.24 -9.67
N GLU A 97 -2.35 -4.09 -8.99
CA GLU A 97 -2.67 -2.77 -9.55
C GLU A 97 -1.42 -1.93 -9.86
N MET A 98 -0.25 -2.52 -9.71
CA MET A 98 1.04 -1.86 -9.95
C MET A 98 1.30 -0.63 -9.05
N ASN A 99 0.60 -0.55 -7.92
CA ASN A 99 0.59 0.59 -7.01
C ASN A 99 1.52 0.37 -5.80
N SER A 100 2.61 -0.32 -6.01
CA SER A 100 3.58 -0.64 -4.96
C SER A 100 4.18 0.62 -4.33
N PRO A 101 4.34 0.65 -3.00
CA PRO A 101 5.07 1.70 -2.32
C PRO A 101 6.50 1.89 -2.88
N PRO A 102 7.06 3.11 -2.81
CA PRO A 102 8.39 3.42 -3.32
C PRO A 102 9.49 2.51 -2.77
N PHE A 103 10.52 2.31 -3.57
CA PHE A 103 11.75 1.59 -3.18
C PHE A 103 11.52 0.17 -2.67
N GLY A 104 10.44 -0.47 -3.10
CA GLY A 104 10.10 -1.83 -2.67
C GLY A 104 9.66 -1.93 -1.20
N ALA A 105 9.22 -0.83 -0.61
CA ALA A 105 8.87 -0.78 0.82
C ALA A 105 7.57 -1.53 1.17
N GLY A 106 6.75 -1.93 0.18
CA GLY A 106 5.41 -2.47 0.40
C GLY A 106 5.37 -3.71 1.29
N LEU A 107 6.37 -4.57 1.21
CA LEU A 107 6.45 -5.74 2.09
C LEU A 107 7.29 -5.48 3.36
N GLY A 108 7.92 -4.32 3.48
CA GLY A 108 8.83 -4.04 4.60
C GLY A 108 10.06 -4.95 4.66
N LEU A 109 10.29 -5.77 3.63
CA LEU A 109 11.45 -6.64 3.53
C LEU A 109 12.62 -5.92 2.88
N PRO A 110 13.87 -6.18 3.33
CA PRO A 110 15.03 -5.67 2.64
C PRO A 110 15.06 -6.15 1.18
N SER A 111 15.08 -5.22 0.24
CA SER A 111 15.31 -5.54 -1.16
C SER A 111 16.81 -5.58 -1.42
N ALA A 112 17.26 -6.63 -2.09
CA ALA A 112 18.68 -6.77 -2.41
C ALA A 112 19.19 -5.54 -3.20
N GLY A 113 20.21 -4.88 -2.68
CA GLY A 113 20.83 -3.71 -3.30
C GLY A 113 20.08 -2.38 -3.11
N VAL A 114 18.99 -2.34 -2.35
CA VAL A 114 18.31 -1.09 -1.99
C VAL A 114 18.82 -0.60 -0.64
N ASP A 115 19.18 0.68 -0.58
CA ASP A 115 19.54 1.34 0.67
C ASP A 115 18.36 1.28 1.64
N PRO A 116 18.54 0.78 2.87
CA PRO A 116 17.50 0.77 3.90
C PRO A 116 16.86 2.13 4.16
N THR A 117 17.63 3.21 4.03
CA THR A 117 17.13 4.58 4.18
C THR A 117 16.07 4.92 3.14
N LEU A 118 16.23 4.46 1.89
CA LEU A 118 15.25 4.65 0.83
C LEU A 118 13.99 3.82 1.09
N GLN A 119 14.15 2.58 1.56
CA GLN A 119 12.97 1.75 1.93
C GLN A 119 12.16 2.40 3.05
N TRP A 120 12.84 2.97 4.07
CA TRP A 120 12.18 3.75 5.10
C TRP A 120 11.43 4.96 4.56
N ALA A 121 12.05 5.69 3.63
CA ALA A 121 11.40 6.83 2.98
C ALA A 121 10.14 6.38 2.22
N GLY A 122 10.20 5.25 1.51
CA GLY A 122 9.08 4.67 0.80
C GLY A 122 7.95 4.21 1.73
N ALA A 123 8.29 3.53 2.82
CA ALA A 123 7.33 3.10 3.84
C ALA A 123 6.60 4.30 4.45
N ARG A 124 7.34 5.35 4.82
CA ARG A 124 6.77 6.58 5.35
C ARG A 124 5.86 7.28 4.35
N ALA A 125 6.25 7.37 3.10
CA ALA A 125 5.42 7.97 2.07
C ALA A 125 4.08 7.23 1.93
N HIS A 126 4.11 5.90 1.91
CA HIS A 126 2.91 5.09 1.88
C HIS A 126 2.04 5.30 3.12
N ASN A 127 2.62 5.24 4.31
CA ASN A 127 1.88 5.39 5.56
C ASN A 127 1.15 6.74 5.66
N ARG A 128 1.78 7.83 5.20
CA ARG A 128 1.17 9.16 5.21
C ARG A 128 -0.04 9.22 4.29
N TRP A 129 0.11 8.72 3.08
CA TRP A 129 -1.01 8.63 2.15
C TRP A 129 -2.13 7.72 2.68
N LEU A 130 -1.79 6.54 3.19
CA LEU A 130 -2.80 5.60 3.69
C LEU A 130 -3.56 6.16 4.91
N ALA A 131 -2.88 6.90 5.79
CA ALA A 131 -3.52 7.58 6.89
C ALA A 131 -4.55 8.61 6.40
N GLU A 132 -4.21 9.42 5.39
CA GLU A 132 -5.15 10.36 4.78
C GLU A 132 -6.35 9.64 4.17
N LEU A 133 -6.13 8.55 3.41
CA LEU A 133 -7.20 7.74 2.85
C LEU A 133 -8.11 7.17 3.94
N CYS A 134 -7.56 6.70 5.05
CA CYS A 134 -8.35 6.18 6.17
C CYS A 134 -9.15 7.28 6.87
N GLN A 135 -8.59 8.47 7.02
CA GLN A 135 -9.28 9.60 7.65
C GLN A 135 -10.49 10.10 6.87
N MET A 136 -10.58 9.82 5.57
CA MET A 136 -11.78 10.13 4.77
C MET A 136 -13.00 9.26 5.12
N ALA A 137 -12.81 8.10 5.75
CA ALA A 137 -13.88 7.22 6.24
C ALA A 137 -13.39 6.42 7.47
N PRO A 138 -13.12 7.08 8.60
CA PRO A 138 -12.43 6.48 9.75
C PRO A 138 -13.25 5.37 10.44
N GLU A 139 -14.57 5.37 10.28
CA GLU A 139 -15.47 4.34 10.81
C GLU A 139 -15.47 3.06 9.97
N ARG A 140 -14.94 3.12 8.75
CA ARG A 140 -14.94 2.00 7.79
C ARG A 140 -13.54 1.42 7.51
N ARG A 141 -12.47 2.15 7.85
CA ARG A 141 -11.11 1.80 7.42
C ARG A 141 -10.16 1.55 8.57
N CYS A 142 -9.40 0.49 8.45
CA CYS A 142 -8.28 0.17 9.29
C CYS A 142 -7.02 0.01 8.40
N GLY A 143 -6.22 1.07 8.30
CA GLY A 143 -4.97 1.02 7.55
C GLY A 143 -3.89 0.26 8.32
N VAL A 144 -3.13 -0.56 7.59
CA VAL A 144 -1.98 -1.30 8.11
C VAL A 144 -0.71 -0.56 7.73
N ALA A 145 -0.05 0.09 8.68
CA ALA A 145 1.17 0.82 8.42
C ALA A 145 2.35 -0.13 8.16
N VAL A 146 3.18 0.20 7.20
CA VAL A 146 4.43 -0.52 6.91
C VAL A 146 5.52 -0.03 7.85
N VAL A 147 6.12 -0.95 8.60
CA VAL A 147 7.21 -0.64 9.54
C VAL A 147 8.39 -1.57 9.26
N PRO A 148 9.40 -1.12 8.48
CA PRO A 148 10.61 -1.90 8.19
C PRO A 148 11.47 -2.04 9.44
N LEU A 149 11.25 -3.08 10.25
CA LEU A 149 11.88 -3.27 11.54
C LEU A 149 13.38 -3.57 11.45
N MET A 150 13.83 -4.14 10.33
CA MET A 150 15.15 -4.80 10.25
C MET A 150 16.33 -3.85 10.14
N TRP A 151 16.11 -2.58 9.86
CA TRP A 151 17.20 -1.62 9.71
C TRP A 151 17.52 -0.88 11.00
N ASP A 152 16.47 -0.34 11.67
CA ASP A 152 16.61 0.47 12.87
C ASP A 152 15.37 0.35 13.74
N VAL A 153 15.52 -0.24 14.91
CA VAL A 153 14.43 -0.50 15.85
C VAL A 153 13.87 0.81 16.41
N GLU A 154 14.72 1.81 16.65
CA GLU A 154 14.27 3.10 17.20
C GLU A 154 13.43 3.87 16.17
N GLU A 155 13.82 3.84 14.90
CA GLU A 155 13.01 4.39 13.80
C GLU A 155 11.70 3.62 13.63
N ALA A 156 11.71 2.29 13.80
CA ALA A 156 10.50 1.47 13.77
C ALA A 156 9.53 1.85 14.90
N ILE A 157 10.04 2.07 16.10
CA ILE A 157 9.24 2.52 17.25
C ILE A 157 8.63 3.91 16.97
N LYS A 158 9.40 4.83 16.40
CA LYS A 158 8.90 6.17 16.03
C LYS A 158 7.77 6.09 15.01
N GLU A 159 7.95 5.28 13.96
CA GLU A 159 6.93 5.13 12.92
C GLU A 159 5.67 4.43 13.44
N ALA A 160 5.80 3.42 14.27
CA ALA A 160 4.65 2.77 14.93
C ALA A 160 3.87 3.74 15.84
N LYS A 161 4.56 4.61 16.56
CA LYS A 161 3.93 5.67 17.36
C LYS A 161 3.23 6.68 16.46
N TRP A 162 3.90 7.12 15.39
CA TRP A 162 3.32 8.03 14.41
C TRP A 162 2.04 7.44 13.81
N ALA A 163 2.06 6.18 13.41
CA ALA A 163 0.89 5.48 12.87
C ALA A 163 -0.26 5.51 13.89
N ARG A 164 0.01 5.22 15.15
CA ARG A 164 -0.98 5.27 16.22
C ARG A 164 -1.57 6.66 16.43
N GLU A 165 -0.74 7.70 16.37
CA GLU A 165 -1.14 9.10 16.50
C GLU A 165 -2.02 9.59 15.33
N HIS A 166 -1.94 8.89 14.18
CA HIS A 166 -2.74 9.17 12.99
C HIS A 166 -3.88 8.15 12.78
N ASP A 167 -4.36 7.53 13.88
CA ASP A 167 -5.49 6.60 13.92
C ASP A 167 -5.31 5.31 13.09
N MET A 168 -4.10 5.01 12.66
CA MET A 168 -3.79 3.68 12.11
C MET A 168 -3.71 2.69 13.26
N ARG A 169 -4.49 1.61 13.15
CA ARG A 169 -4.69 0.68 14.28
C ARG A 169 -3.89 -0.60 14.15
N SER A 170 -3.19 -0.78 13.05
CA SER A 170 -2.40 -1.95 12.76
C SER A 170 -1.07 -1.58 12.12
N VAL A 171 -0.06 -2.40 12.35
CA VAL A 171 1.24 -2.28 11.71
C VAL A 171 1.64 -3.62 11.11
N MET A 172 2.24 -3.59 9.95
CA MET A 172 2.86 -4.75 9.32
C MET A 172 4.34 -4.75 9.67
N ILE A 173 4.73 -5.74 10.46
CA ILE A 173 6.12 -5.98 10.83
C ILE A 173 6.55 -7.26 10.16
N LEU A 174 7.41 -7.14 9.18
CA LEU A 174 8.02 -8.29 8.54
C LEU A 174 9.41 -8.50 9.10
N SER A 175 9.68 -9.71 9.52
CA SER A 175 10.96 -10.14 10.04
C SER A 175 11.44 -11.32 9.21
N LEU A 176 12.71 -11.32 8.82
CA LEU A 176 13.37 -12.50 8.29
C LEU A 176 13.68 -13.45 9.45
N ILE A 177 12.64 -13.99 10.07
CA ILE A 177 12.82 -15.11 10.98
C ILE A 177 13.12 -16.31 10.10
N HIS A 178 14.30 -16.81 10.21
CA HIS A 178 14.62 -18.12 9.66
C HIS A 178 13.87 -19.17 10.46
N ILE A 179 12.85 -19.70 9.83
CA ILE A 179 12.18 -20.90 10.31
C ILE A 179 12.95 -22.09 9.75
#